data_cfa59df737f955d748f261548e1fabd4
#
_entry.id   cfa59df737f955d748f261548e1fabd4
#
_cell.length_a   1.000
_cell.length_b   1.000
_cell.length_c   1.000
_cell.angle_alpha   90.00
_cell.angle_beta   90.00
_cell.angle_gamma   90.00
#
_symmetry.space_group_name_H-M   'P 1'
#
loop_
_entity.id
_entity.type
_entity.pdbx_description
1 polymer ?
#
loop_
_entity_poly.entity_id
_entity_poly.type
_entity_poly.pdbx_seq_one_letter_code
_entity_poly.pdbx_strand_id
1 'polypeptide(L)'
;SKKGNEGYIIMKRRDDWWAKNNPDNVGIYNFDEIKFIFIEDENQQVISFFNGDYDIYPWSRAQWWVERFNSEKYNEIKNGWVQKIKIFNFLPKGPSGIVFNTKKKPFDDIRIRKAFTHLFDVDKLNKRLFFDEYVRLNTYFYGTPYANPNNPMLDFSPQKALTLLNEAGWVRKDGQQWLTNNEGQIFEFEFLIAPGGDRIYTTFQEDLKNVGIKMNFKQVDGSAKFSKTMKKEYEVTGQGWTGGFFPSPEGLMHSKYADEVEVTNITSMAYPELDKLIEAYNAEWDAKKRVPLAHQIDSIAVNSYHYALGWTSPYGARMLYWYKFGMPESGITYVGDWRTPISHWWVDKSKDNNLKIARDNNSSLKIEPTIIDHWNRIK
;
A
#
# COMPACT_ATOMS: atom_id res chain seq x y z
N SER A 1 -6.17 -27.29 13.19
CA SER A 1 -5.11 -27.99 13.95
C SER A 1 -3.86 -27.13 13.95
N LYS A 2 -3.19 -27.01 15.10
CA LYS A 2 -1.89 -26.33 15.21
C LYS A 2 -0.79 -27.35 15.02
N LYS A 3 0.09 -27.13 14.06
CA LYS A 3 1.41 -27.74 14.02
C LYS A 3 2.41 -26.57 14.17
N GLY A 4 2.98 -26.41 15.35
CA GLY A 4 3.80 -25.25 15.69
C GLY A 4 2.99 -23.94 15.73
N ASN A 5 3.57 -22.82 15.28
CA ASN A 5 2.92 -21.49 15.17
C ASN A 5 2.07 -21.33 13.89
N GLU A 6 1.76 -22.42 13.18
CA GLU A 6 1.00 -22.39 11.94
C GLU A 6 -0.48 -22.64 12.20
N GLY A 7 -1.31 -21.67 11.83
CA GLY A 7 -2.76 -21.81 11.76
C GLY A 7 -3.24 -21.92 10.32
N TYR A 8 -4.40 -22.53 10.09
CA TYR A 8 -5.04 -22.49 8.78
C TYR A 8 -6.57 -22.36 8.91
N ILE A 9 -7.17 -21.81 7.85
CA ILE A 9 -8.62 -21.78 7.64
C ILE A 9 -8.93 -22.49 6.34
N ILE A 10 -9.91 -23.38 6.36
CA ILE A 10 -10.43 -24.05 5.16
C ILE A 10 -11.82 -23.50 4.87
N MET A 11 -12.03 -23.07 3.64
CA MET A 11 -13.33 -22.67 3.11
C MET A 11 -13.75 -23.67 2.04
N LYS A 12 -15.01 -24.14 2.11
CA LYS A 12 -15.59 -25.06 1.12
C LYS A 12 -16.65 -24.34 0.30
N ARG A 13 -16.67 -24.66 -1.02
CA ARG A 13 -17.74 -24.17 -1.90
C ARG A 13 -19.09 -24.74 -1.44
N ARG A 14 -20.10 -23.90 -1.42
CA ARG A 14 -21.47 -24.33 -1.12
C ARG A 14 -22.14 -24.89 -2.37
N ASP A 15 -22.70 -26.09 -2.27
CA ASP A 15 -23.43 -26.72 -3.37
C ASP A 15 -24.81 -26.05 -3.57
N ASP A 16 -25.38 -25.51 -2.50
CA ASP A 16 -26.70 -24.86 -2.45
C ASP A 16 -26.65 -23.35 -2.68
N TRP A 17 -25.54 -22.81 -3.24
CA TRP A 17 -25.46 -21.39 -3.54
C TRP A 17 -26.50 -20.98 -4.60
N TRP A 18 -27.45 -20.16 -4.19
CA TRP A 18 -28.59 -19.75 -4.99
C TRP A 18 -28.23 -19.02 -6.30
N ALA A 19 -27.13 -18.29 -6.32
CA ALA A 19 -26.69 -17.49 -7.45
C ALA A 19 -25.74 -18.24 -8.42
N LYS A 20 -25.46 -19.52 -8.22
CA LYS A 20 -24.50 -20.28 -9.04
C LYS A 20 -24.82 -20.36 -10.53
N ASN A 21 -26.12 -20.28 -10.87
CA ASN A 21 -26.62 -20.34 -12.24
C ASN A 21 -26.91 -18.94 -12.83
N ASN A 22 -26.65 -17.86 -12.09
CA ASN A 22 -26.74 -16.53 -12.66
C ASN A 22 -25.65 -16.37 -13.74
N PRO A 23 -25.98 -15.86 -14.94
CA PRO A 23 -25.01 -15.65 -16.02
C PRO A 23 -23.75 -14.91 -15.59
N ASP A 24 -23.88 -13.93 -14.69
CA ASP A 24 -22.75 -13.15 -14.16
C ASP A 24 -21.80 -13.97 -13.26
N ASN A 25 -22.25 -15.14 -12.79
CA ASN A 25 -21.49 -16.00 -11.87
C ASN A 25 -20.99 -17.29 -12.53
N VAL A 26 -21.32 -17.51 -13.82
CA VAL A 26 -20.84 -18.67 -14.55
C VAL A 26 -19.32 -18.57 -14.77
N GLY A 27 -18.59 -19.60 -14.37
CA GLY A 27 -17.14 -19.66 -14.52
C GLY A 27 -16.35 -19.01 -13.41
N ILE A 28 -17.01 -18.60 -12.30
CA ILE A 28 -16.33 -18.12 -11.09
C ILE A 28 -16.48 -19.12 -9.92
N TYR A 29 -15.64 -18.97 -8.89
CA TYR A 29 -15.57 -19.86 -7.71
C TYR A 29 -15.36 -21.35 -8.11
N ASN A 30 -14.34 -21.58 -8.92
CA ASN A 30 -14.07 -22.90 -9.53
C ASN A 30 -13.42 -23.92 -8.58
N PHE A 31 -12.94 -23.50 -7.42
CA PHE A 31 -12.33 -24.37 -6.43
C PHE A 31 -13.37 -24.95 -5.47
N ASP A 32 -13.28 -26.25 -5.19
CA ASP A 32 -14.15 -26.91 -4.19
C ASP A 32 -13.74 -26.57 -2.77
N GLU A 33 -12.44 -26.36 -2.55
CA GLU A 33 -11.86 -26.03 -1.25
C GLU A 33 -10.70 -25.04 -1.41
N ILE A 34 -10.64 -24.07 -0.51
CA ILE A 34 -9.57 -23.07 -0.41
C ILE A 34 -9.00 -23.14 1.00
N LYS A 35 -7.69 -23.31 1.11
CA LYS A 35 -6.96 -23.34 2.37
C LYS A 35 -6.08 -22.11 2.51
N PHE A 36 -6.35 -21.29 3.52
CA PHE A 36 -5.48 -20.18 3.93
C PHE A 36 -4.53 -20.67 5.02
N ILE A 37 -3.24 -20.54 4.82
CA ILE A 37 -2.20 -20.92 5.78
C ILE A 37 -1.58 -19.65 6.35
N PHE A 38 -1.47 -19.57 7.68
CA PHE A 38 -0.89 -18.43 8.38
C PHE A 38 0.49 -18.80 8.89
N ILE A 39 1.52 -18.19 8.35
CA ILE A 39 2.92 -18.36 8.71
C ILE A 39 3.49 -16.98 9.03
N GLU A 40 3.97 -16.75 10.25
CA GLU A 40 4.45 -15.44 10.70
C GLU A 40 5.81 -15.08 10.09
N ASP A 41 6.75 -16.02 10.05
CA ASP A 41 8.08 -15.78 9.52
C ASP A 41 8.10 -15.76 7.99
N GLU A 42 8.52 -14.66 7.38
CA GLU A 42 8.56 -14.49 5.93
C GLU A 42 9.49 -15.51 5.22
N ASN A 43 10.61 -15.91 5.83
CA ASN A 43 11.51 -16.90 5.24
C ASN A 43 10.85 -18.28 5.26
N GLN A 44 10.14 -18.60 6.35
CA GLN A 44 9.39 -19.84 6.44
C GLN A 44 8.25 -19.87 5.43
N GLN A 45 7.57 -18.73 5.16
CA GLN A 45 6.59 -18.63 4.07
C GLN A 45 7.20 -19.04 2.73
N VAL A 46 8.39 -18.53 2.41
CA VAL A 46 9.09 -18.86 1.16
C VAL A 46 9.43 -20.34 1.09
N ILE A 47 9.99 -20.90 2.17
CA ILE A 47 10.37 -22.33 2.23
C ILE A 47 9.13 -23.20 2.02
N SER A 48 8.04 -22.94 2.73
CA SER A 48 6.79 -23.70 2.61
C SER A 48 6.18 -23.57 1.20
N PHE A 49 6.26 -22.41 0.56
CA PHE A 49 5.78 -22.24 -0.81
C PHE A 49 6.57 -23.09 -1.81
N PHE A 50 7.90 -23.06 -1.78
CA PHE A 50 8.73 -23.83 -2.70
C PHE A 50 8.73 -25.34 -2.38
N ASN A 51 8.38 -25.75 -1.15
CA ASN A 51 8.08 -27.14 -0.82
C ASN A 51 6.74 -27.63 -1.40
N GLY A 52 5.86 -26.70 -1.82
CA GLY A 52 4.53 -27.01 -2.35
C GLY A 52 3.44 -27.15 -1.29
N ASP A 53 3.65 -26.61 -0.09
CA ASP A 53 2.66 -26.64 1.00
C ASP A 53 1.43 -25.78 0.66
N TYR A 54 1.59 -24.81 -0.24
CA TYR A 54 0.51 -23.99 -0.80
C TYR A 54 0.83 -23.48 -2.22
N ASP A 55 -0.16 -23.00 -2.92
CA ASP A 55 -0.16 -22.91 -4.37
C ASP A 55 0.04 -21.54 -4.96
N ILE A 56 -0.39 -20.50 -4.24
CA ILE A 56 -0.34 -19.08 -4.67
C ILE A 56 0.29 -18.28 -3.55
N TYR A 57 1.31 -17.50 -3.89
CA TYR A 57 2.04 -16.67 -2.95
C TYR A 57 2.01 -15.20 -3.40
N PRO A 58 1.07 -14.39 -2.89
CA PRO A 58 1.06 -12.95 -3.09
C PRO A 58 2.28 -12.33 -2.40
N TRP A 59 2.99 -11.44 -3.09
CA TRP A 59 4.20 -10.87 -2.52
C TRP A 59 4.31 -9.35 -2.72
N SER A 60 4.57 -8.61 -1.66
CA SER A 60 4.65 -7.15 -1.67
C SER A 60 6.08 -6.60 -1.64
N ARG A 61 7.06 -7.31 -1.04
CA ARG A 61 8.42 -6.79 -0.90
C ARG A 61 9.15 -6.76 -2.24
N ALA A 62 9.44 -5.56 -2.75
CA ALA A 62 10.07 -5.36 -4.06
C ALA A 62 11.45 -6.00 -4.17
N GLN A 63 12.30 -5.85 -3.15
CA GLN A 63 13.64 -6.44 -3.14
C GLN A 63 13.64 -7.94 -3.42
N TRP A 64 12.78 -8.70 -2.73
CA TRP A 64 12.73 -10.14 -2.96
C TRP A 64 12.15 -10.50 -4.31
N TRP A 65 11.20 -9.71 -4.81
CA TRP A 65 10.67 -9.86 -6.15
C TRP A 65 11.75 -9.73 -7.23
N VAL A 66 12.65 -8.77 -7.08
CA VAL A 66 13.71 -8.50 -8.04
C VAL A 66 14.93 -9.40 -7.82
N GLU A 67 15.42 -9.51 -6.57
CA GLU A 67 16.70 -10.13 -6.28
C GLU A 67 16.61 -11.59 -5.81
N ARG A 68 15.52 -12.01 -5.18
CA ARG A 68 15.41 -13.35 -4.59
C ARG A 68 14.68 -14.32 -5.49
N PHE A 69 13.50 -13.94 -6.00
CA PHE A 69 12.65 -14.85 -6.80
C PHE A 69 13.08 -14.85 -8.26
N ASN A 70 14.16 -15.56 -8.57
CA ASN A 70 14.73 -15.67 -9.90
C ASN A 70 15.23 -17.10 -10.20
N SER A 71 15.52 -17.36 -11.47
CA SER A 71 15.96 -18.68 -11.98
C SER A 71 17.33 -19.12 -11.50
N GLU A 72 18.15 -18.22 -10.97
CA GLU A 72 19.48 -18.56 -10.44
C GLU A 72 19.38 -19.17 -9.03
N LYS A 73 18.37 -18.75 -8.27
CA LYS A 73 18.21 -19.16 -6.87
C LYS A 73 17.20 -20.28 -6.65
N TYR A 74 16.23 -20.44 -7.57
CA TYR A 74 15.17 -21.45 -7.44
C TYR A 74 15.01 -22.27 -8.72
N ASN A 75 15.27 -23.58 -8.63
CA ASN A 75 15.09 -24.51 -9.73
C ASN A 75 13.62 -24.56 -10.19
N GLU A 76 12.67 -24.36 -9.29
CA GLU A 76 11.24 -24.35 -9.58
C GLU A 76 10.87 -23.19 -10.52
N ILE A 77 11.50 -22.03 -10.37
CA ILE A 77 11.34 -20.89 -11.29
C ILE A 77 12.09 -21.16 -12.60
N LYS A 78 13.32 -21.66 -12.52
CA LYS A 78 14.15 -22.00 -13.68
C LYS A 78 13.46 -22.99 -14.61
N ASN A 79 12.85 -24.03 -14.03
CA ASN A 79 12.17 -25.07 -14.77
C ASN A 79 10.73 -24.71 -15.14
N GLY A 80 10.23 -23.52 -14.78
CA GLY A 80 8.87 -23.11 -15.07
C GLY A 80 7.78 -23.84 -14.27
N TRP A 81 8.13 -24.54 -13.20
CA TRP A 81 7.17 -25.19 -12.30
C TRP A 81 6.44 -24.16 -11.44
N VAL A 82 7.19 -23.15 -11.02
CA VAL A 82 6.66 -21.94 -10.38
C VAL A 82 6.72 -20.80 -11.38
N GLN A 83 5.59 -20.15 -11.56
CA GLN A 83 5.42 -18.99 -12.41
C GLN A 83 5.44 -17.70 -11.59
N LYS A 84 5.91 -16.64 -12.21
CA LYS A 84 6.06 -15.31 -11.62
C LYS A 84 5.23 -14.31 -12.42
N ILE A 85 4.30 -13.62 -11.79
CA ILE A 85 3.36 -12.76 -12.50
C ILE A 85 3.14 -11.42 -11.80
N LYS A 86 3.07 -10.36 -12.61
CA LYS A 86 2.66 -9.01 -12.25
C LYS A 86 1.53 -8.59 -13.18
N ILE A 87 0.38 -8.22 -12.64
CA ILE A 87 -0.83 -7.94 -13.39
C ILE A 87 -1.24 -6.50 -13.19
N PHE A 88 -1.29 -5.74 -14.27
CA PHE A 88 -1.72 -4.35 -14.28
C PHE A 88 -3.21 -4.26 -14.54
N ASN A 89 -3.89 -3.41 -13.79
CA ASN A 89 -5.30 -3.12 -13.93
C ASN A 89 -5.62 -1.74 -13.32
N PHE A 90 -6.90 -1.40 -13.21
CA PHE A 90 -7.38 -0.13 -12.68
C PHE A 90 -7.82 -0.21 -11.21
N LEU A 91 -7.14 -1.04 -10.39
CA LEU A 91 -7.41 -1.09 -8.96
C LEU A 91 -7.10 0.27 -8.32
N PRO A 92 -8.13 0.98 -7.82
CA PRO A 92 -7.94 2.27 -7.17
C PRO A 92 -7.08 2.15 -5.91
N LYS A 93 -6.25 3.15 -5.65
CA LYS A 93 -5.42 3.24 -4.44
C LYS A 93 -5.79 4.48 -3.64
N GLY A 94 -5.86 4.32 -2.33
CA GLY A 94 -6.01 5.43 -1.40
C GLY A 94 -4.66 6.10 -1.09
N PRO A 95 -4.66 7.11 -0.23
CA PRO A 95 -3.45 7.77 0.21
C PRO A 95 -2.56 6.82 1.01
N SER A 96 -1.26 6.96 0.83
CA SER A 96 -0.22 6.24 1.56
C SER A 96 0.96 7.17 1.79
N GLY A 97 1.58 7.09 2.96
CA GLY A 97 2.75 7.91 3.28
C GLY A 97 2.96 8.08 4.78
N ILE A 98 3.69 9.13 5.12
CA ILE A 98 3.90 9.57 6.51
C ILE A 98 2.69 10.39 6.93
N VAL A 99 2.14 10.10 8.10
CA VAL A 99 0.89 10.66 8.62
C VAL A 99 1.16 11.42 9.90
N PHE A 100 0.67 12.66 9.97
CA PHE A 100 0.83 13.54 11.10
C PHE A 100 -0.45 13.63 11.92
N ASN A 101 -0.32 13.51 13.24
CA ASN A 101 -1.40 13.82 14.16
C ASN A 101 -1.44 15.34 14.41
N THR A 102 -2.36 16.04 13.76
CA THR A 102 -2.42 17.51 13.87
C THR A 102 -2.96 18.04 15.21
N LYS A 103 -3.38 17.16 16.12
CA LYS A 103 -3.67 17.51 17.52
C LYS A 103 -2.40 17.53 18.39
N LYS A 104 -1.24 17.13 17.86
CA LYS A 104 0.04 17.10 18.55
C LYS A 104 0.98 18.17 17.99
N LYS A 105 1.55 19.00 18.90
CA LYS A 105 2.62 19.93 18.52
C LYS A 105 3.90 19.16 18.20
N PRO A 106 4.69 19.65 17.21
CA PRO A 106 4.47 20.84 16.41
C PRO A 106 3.69 20.57 15.10
N PHE A 107 3.06 19.39 14.94
CA PHE A 107 2.41 18.96 13.69
C PHE A 107 1.04 19.62 13.44
N ASP A 108 0.55 20.44 14.35
CA ASP A 108 -0.57 21.37 14.14
C ASP A 108 -0.21 22.48 13.13
N ASP A 109 1.06 22.86 13.01
CA ASP A 109 1.53 23.86 12.06
C ASP A 109 1.72 23.25 10.64
N ILE A 110 1.02 23.82 9.66
CA ILE A 110 1.10 23.38 8.26
C ILE A 110 2.50 23.54 7.66
N ARG A 111 3.27 24.54 8.10
CA ARG A 111 4.66 24.78 7.63
C ARG A 111 5.56 23.60 8.01
N ILE A 112 5.37 23.05 9.20
CA ILE A 112 6.09 21.86 9.68
C ILE A 112 5.75 20.66 8.80
N ARG A 113 4.46 20.38 8.56
CA ARG A 113 4.04 19.26 7.73
C ARG A 113 4.54 19.37 6.29
N LYS A 114 4.52 20.60 5.73
CA LYS A 114 5.08 20.88 4.41
C LYS A 114 6.59 20.68 4.37
N ALA A 115 7.32 21.11 5.41
CA ALA A 115 8.75 20.89 5.54
C ALA A 115 9.08 19.38 5.54
N PHE A 116 8.33 18.58 6.30
CA PHE A 116 8.48 17.13 6.33
C PHE A 116 8.20 16.47 4.99
N THR A 117 7.27 17.01 4.20
CA THR A 117 7.00 16.53 2.83
C THR A 117 8.20 16.79 1.91
N HIS A 118 8.90 17.93 2.06
CA HIS A 118 10.16 18.22 1.35
C HIS A 118 11.36 17.37 1.83
N LEU A 119 11.28 16.81 3.04
CA LEU A 119 12.32 15.94 3.60
C LEU A 119 12.09 14.45 3.33
N PHE A 120 10.93 14.08 2.79
CA PHE A 120 10.60 12.70 2.48
C PHE A 120 10.97 12.36 1.04
N ASP A 121 12.19 11.84 0.84
CA ASP A 121 12.75 11.48 -0.47
C ASP A 121 12.20 10.14 -0.96
N VAL A 122 10.96 10.17 -1.49
CA VAL A 122 10.28 8.98 -2.04
C VAL A 122 11.00 8.43 -3.26
N ASP A 123 11.61 9.30 -4.08
CA ASP A 123 12.30 8.90 -5.30
C ASP A 123 13.58 8.12 -4.98
N LYS A 124 14.33 8.56 -3.96
CA LYS A 124 15.49 7.83 -3.43
C LYS A 124 15.08 6.47 -2.84
N LEU A 125 13.98 6.42 -2.09
CA LEU A 125 13.42 5.16 -1.57
C LEU A 125 13.03 4.23 -2.70
N ASN A 126 12.34 4.75 -3.75
CA ASN A 126 11.90 3.95 -4.88
C ASN A 126 13.10 3.32 -5.60
N LYS A 127 14.13 4.09 -5.89
CA LYS A 127 15.33 3.58 -6.56
C LYS A 127 16.12 2.58 -5.70
N ARG A 128 16.39 2.92 -4.43
CA ARG A 128 17.33 2.17 -3.60
C ARG A 128 16.71 0.98 -2.86
N LEU A 129 15.44 1.10 -2.47
CA LEU A 129 14.78 0.10 -1.64
C LEU A 129 13.67 -0.65 -2.39
N PHE A 130 13.03 0.03 -3.35
CA PHE A 130 11.87 -0.52 -4.04
C PHE A 130 12.15 -0.89 -5.50
N PHE A 131 13.38 -0.70 -6.00
CA PHE A 131 13.80 -1.14 -7.33
C PHE A 131 12.89 -0.62 -8.46
N ASP A 132 12.41 0.62 -8.31
CA ASP A 132 11.46 1.28 -9.23
C ASP A 132 10.14 0.51 -9.44
N GLU A 133 9.77 -0.35 -8.48
CA GLU A 133 8.54 -1.15 -8.53
C GLU A 133 7.28 -0.39 -8.10
N TYR A 134 7.41 0.82 -7.57
CA TYR A 134 6.30 1.65 -7.10
C TYR A 134 6.26 3.00 -7.81
N VAL A 135 5.13 3.67 -7.70
CA VAL A 135 4.93 5.04 -8.18
C VAL A 135 4.72 5.97 -7.00
N ARG A 136 5.22 7.19 -7.13
CA ARG A 136 5.03 8.24 -6.14
C ARG A 136 3.61 8.80 -6.22
N LEU A 137 3.02 9.09 -5.08
CA LEU A 137 1.68 9.67 -4.97
C LEU A 137 1.74 11.21 -4.88
N ASN A 138 0.79 11.85 -5.55
CA ASN A 138 0.44 13.26 -5.40
C ASN A 138 -1.08 13.47 -5.29
N THR A 139 -1.82 12.42 -4.95
CA THR A 139 -3.27 12.41 -4.88
C THR A 139 -3.75 11.42 -3.84
N TYR A 140 -4.94 11.65 -3.31
CA TYR A 140 -5.65 10.71 -2.43
C TYR A 140 -6.46 9.67 -3.22
N PHE A 141 -6.61 9.82 -4.55
CA PHE A 141 -7.53 9.03 -5.38
C PHE A 141 -6.83 8.38 -6.58
N TYR A 142 -5.60 7.90 -6.39
CA TYR A 142 -4.77 7.32 -7.45
C TYR A 142 -5.49 6.19 -8.21
N GLY A 143 -5.34 6.20 -9.53
CA GLY A 143 -5.94 5.20 -10.44
C GLY A 143 -7.41 5.45 -10.75
N THR A 144 -7.94 6.63 -10.43
CA THR A 144 -9.32 7.02 -10.72
C THR A 144 -9.39 8.37 -11.47
N PRO A 145 -10.50 8.65 -12.18
CA PRO A 145 -10.73 9.98 -12.77
C PRO A 145 -10.87 11.11 -11.72
N TYR A 146 -11.03 10.75 -10.45
CA TYR A 146 -11.22 11.69 -9.34
C TYR A 146 -9.91 12.28 -8.81
N ALA A 147 -8.76 11.70 -9.20
CA ALA A 147 -7.44 12.27 -8.91
C ALA A 147 -7.26 13.60 -9.63
N ASN A 148 -6.90 14.66 -8.90
CA ASN A 148 -6.64 15.95 -9.54
C ASN A 148 -5.28 15.93 -10.25
N PRO A 149 -5.23 16.03 -11.60
CA PRO A 149 -4.00 15.99 -12.37
C PRO A 149 -3.08 17.19 -12.13
N ASN A 150 -3.60 18.27 -11.54
CA ASN A 150 -2.86 19.51 -11.27
C ASN A 150 -2.27 19.56 -9.86
N ASN A 151 -2.40 18.50 -9.05
CA ASN A 151 -1.78 18.48 -7.75
C ASN A 151 -0.25 18.54 -7.85
N PRO A 152 0.42 19.34 -6.98
CA PRO A 152 1.86 19.45 -7.02
C PRO A 152 2.53 18.13 -6.59
N MET A 153 3.69 17.87 -7.19
CA MET A 153 4.64 16.87 -6.71
C MET A 153 5.80 17.63 -6.07
N LEU A 154 5.86 17.66 -4.74
CA LEU A 154 6.92 18.38 -4.05
C LEU A 154 8.25 17.65 -4.20
N ASP A 155 9.30 18.40 -4.55
CA ASP A 155 10.67 17.92 -4.63
C ASP A 155 11.27 17.65 -3.24
N PHE A 156 12.23 16.73 -3.18
CA PHE A 156 13.10 16.62 -2.00
C PHE A 156 14.00 17.85 -1.94
N SER A 157 13.86 18.64 -0.89
CA SER A 157 14.60 19.88 -0.73
C SER A 157 14.81 20.23 0.75
N PRO A 158 15.93 19.81 1.35
CA PRO A 158 16.29 20.21 2.72
C PRO A 158 16.34 21.73 2.91
N GLN A 159 16.72 22.48 1.87
CA GLN A 159 16.79 23.94 1.94
C GLN A 159 15.41 24.58 2.10
N LYS A 160 14.41 24.14 1.28
CA LYS A 160 13.02 24.60 1.41
C LYS A 160 12.41 24.21 2.76
N ALA A 161 12.74 23.00 3.23
CA ALA A 161 12.31 22.52 4.53
C ALA A 161 12.87 23.39 5.67
N LEU A 162 14.16 23.70 5.66
CA LEU A 162 14.79 24.56 6.67
C LEU A 162 14.18 25.98 6.68
N THR A 163 13.85 26.55 5.53
CA THR A 163 13.15 27.84 5.45
C THR A 163 11.82 27.77 6.17
N LEU A 164 10.99 26.75 5.87
CA LEU A 164 9.68 26.56 6.51
C LEU A 164 9.79 26.31 8.03
N LEU A 165 10.79 25.52 8.44
CA LEU A 165 11.07 25.26 9.86
C LEU A 165 11.46 26.53 10.60
N ASN A 166 12.32 27.38 10.01
CA ASN A 166 12.72 28.66 10.57
C ASN A 166 11.51 29.63 10.68
N GLU A 167 10.68 29.73 9.65
CA GLU A 167 9.44 30.48 9.67
C GLU A 167 8.46 30.00 10.76
N ALA A 168 8.50 28.71 11.08
CA ALA A 168 7.72 28.12 12.17
C ALA A 168 8.38 28.28 13.55
N GLY A 169 9.53 28.97 13.64
CA GLY A 169 10.22 29.26 14.89
C GLY A 169 11.20 28.18 15.36
N TRP A 170 11.54 27.24 14.50
CA TRP A 170 12.51 26.19 14.77
C TRP A 170 13.85 26.54 14.11
N VAL A 171 14.83 26.93 14.90
CA VAL A 171 16.14 27.41 14.41
C VAL A 171 17.29 26.59 14.96
N ARG A 172 18.35 26.46 14.18
CA ARG A 172 19.60 25.88 14.67
C ARG A 172 20.47 26.98 15.22
N LYS A 173 20.84 26.91 16.50
CA LYS A 173 21.80 27.81 17.12
C LYS A 173 23.22 27.32 16.84
N ASP A 174 24.18 28.24 16.80
CA ASP A 174 25.60 27.94 16.56
C ASP A 174 26.11 26.87 17.54
N GLY A 175 26.81 25.89 17.00
CA GLY A 175 27.36 24.76 17.76
C GLY A 175 26.32 23.69 18.19
N GLN A 176 25.04 23.87 17.90
CA GLN A 176 24.00 22.88 18.24
C GLN A 176 23.70 21.93 17.08
N GLN A 177 23.48 20.66 17.40
CA GLN A 177 23.08 19.63 16.42
C GLN A 177 21.61 19.77 16.04
N TRP A 178 20.75 20.09 17.01
CA TRP A 178 19.30 20.05 16.87
C TRP A 178 18.69 21.44 16.71
N LEU A 179 17.60 21.52 15.95
CA LEU A 179 16.73 22.69 15.91
C LEU A 179 16.08 22.89 17.29
N THR A 180 15.94 24.13 17.70
CA THR A 180 15.26 24.51 18.95
C THR A 180 14.21 25.60 18.67
N ASN A 181 13.12 25.57 19.46
CA ASN A 181 12.15 26.65 19.48
C ASN A 181 12.61 27.79 20.39
N ASN A 182 11.77 28.83 20.52
CA ASN A 182 12.07 30.00 21.37
C ASN A 182 12.17 29.68 22.87
N GLU A 183 11.57 28.56 23.30
CA GLU A 183 11.64 28.05 24.68
C GLU A 183 12.91 27.20 24.93
N GLY A 184 13.73 26.97 23.90
CA GLY A 184 14.94 26.15 23.98
C GLY A 184 14.69 24.64 23.92
N GLN A 185 13.46 24.21 23.63
CA GLN A 185 13.14 22.80 23.45
C GLN A 185 13.67 22.33 22.11
N ILE A 186 14.31 21.17 22.09
CA ILE A 186 14.78 20.55 20.82
C ILE A 186 13.62 20.01 20.01
N PHE A 187 13.75 20.00 18.67
CA PHE A 187 12.78 19.36 17.80
C PHE A 187 12.96 17.84 17.86
N GLU A 188 12.16 17.20 18.69
CA GLU A 188 12.16 15.76 18.91
C GLU A 188 10.73 15.21 18.86
N PHE A 189 10.54 14.04 18.26
CA PHE A 189 9.24 13.36 18.19
C PHE A 189 9.38 11.84 18.10
N GLU A 190 8.27 11.12 18.40
CA GLU A 190 8.14 9.68 18.24
C GLU A 190 7.49 9.31 16.90
N PHE A 191 8.13 8.39 16.17
CA PHE A 191 7.56 7.78 14.96
C PHE A 191 7.10 6.36 15.28
N LEU A 192 5.77 6.14 15.28
CA LEU A 192 5.16 4.86 15.59
C LEU A 192 5.29 3.88 14.43
N ILE A 193 5.94 2.72 14.64
CA ILE A 193 6.16 1.68 13.62
C ILE A 193 5.76 0.30 14.11
N ALA A 194 5.47 -0.60 13.15
CA ALA A 194 5.46 -2.05 13.37
C ALA A 194 6.85 -2.65 13.07
N PRO A 195 7.13 -3.90 13.48
CA PRO A 195 8.39 -4.58 13.16
C PRO A 195 8.70 -4.55 11.65
N GLY A 196 9.94 -4.23 11.30
CA GLY A 196 10.41 -4.08 9.91
C GLY A 196 10.07 -2.74 9.25
N GLY A 197 9.32 -1.85 9.91
CA GLY A 197 9.05 -0.50 9.41
C GLY A 197 10.28 0.40 9.44
N ASP A 198 11.20 0.18 10.37
CA ASP A 198 12.48 0.87 10.48
C ASP A 198 13.26 0.83 9.17
N ARG A 199 13.31 -0.29 8.49
CA ARG A 199 13.97 -0.46 7.19
C ARG A 199 13.54 0.60 6.16
N ILE A 200 12.28 1.00 6.18
CA ILE A 200 11.72 1.99 5.24
C ILE A 200 12.06 3.41 5.70
N TYR A 201 11.93 3.69 6.99
CA TYR A 201 11.99 5.04 7.53
C TYR A 201 13.35 5.46 8.07
N THR A 202 14.36 4.58 8.11
CA THR A 202 15.74 4.95 8.52
C THR A 202 16.35 6.02 7.62
N THR A 203 16.13 5.94 6.29
CA THR A 203 16.60 6.98 5.36
C THR A 203 15.97 8.32 5.68
N PHE A 204 14.68 8.35 5.96
CA PHE A 204 13.98 9.58 6.37
C PHE A 204 14.51 10.10 7.73
N GLN A 205 14.77 9.22 8.69
CA GLN A 205 15.40 9.58 9.98
C GLN A 205 16.75 10.27 9.78
N GLU A 206 17.59 9.75 8.87
CA GLU A 206 18.88 10.38 8.54
C GLU A 206 18.71 11.74 7.86
N ASP A 207 17.77 11.87 6.92
CA ASP A 207 17.47 13.14 6.25
C ASP A 207 16.96 14.20 7.26
N LEU A 208 16.11 13.80 8.23
CA LEU A 208 15.67 14.65 9.34
C LEU A 208 16.85 15.07 10.25
N LYS A 209 17.72 14.12 10.63
CA LYS A 209 18.89 14.39 11.45
C LYS A 209 19.82 15.42 10.81
N ASN A 210 20.01 15.35 9.50
CA ASN A 210 20.87 16.28 8.74
C ASN A 210 20.34 17.73 8.83
N VAL A 211 19.03 17.92 8.90
CA VAL A 211 18.44 19.25 9.09
C VAL A 211 18.26 19.62 10.57
N GLY A 212 18.61 18.74 11.51
CA GLY A 212 18.57 19.00 12.95
C GLY A 212 17.26 18.62 13.64
N ILE A 213 16.55 17.65 13.13
CA ILE A 213 15.34 17.10 13.75
C ILE A 213 15.66 15.70 14.28
N LYS A 214 15.28 15.43 15.54
CA LYS A 214 15.47 14.13 16.19
C LYS A 214 14.21 13.30 16.11
N MET A 215 14.26 12.19 15.39
CA MET A 215 13.17 11.23 15.27
C MET A 215 13.52 9.94 16.04
N ASN A 216 12.65 9.50 16.92
CA ASN A 216 12.79 8.26 17.66
C ASN A 216 11.74 7.25 17.20
N PHE A 217 12.16 6.02 16.88
CA PHE A 217 11.20 4.96 16.59
C PHE A 217 10.56 4.43 17.88
N LYS A 218 9.22 4.35 17.84
CA LYS A 218 8.41 3.64 18.84
C LYS A 218 7.83 2.39 18.18
N GLN A 219 8.49 1.26 18.41
CA GLN A 219 8.07 0.00 17.82
C GLN A 219 7.07 -0.72 18.73
N VAL A 220 5.96 -1.17 18.15
CA VAL A 220 4.95 -2.03 18.76
C VAL A 220 4.52 -3.07 17.73
N ASP A 221 3.82 -4.15 18.15
CA ASP A 221 3.27 -5.12 17.19
C ASP A 221 2.27 -4.47 16.22
N GLY A 222 1.99 -5.16 15.09
CA GLY A 222 1.16 -4.61 14.02
C GLY A 222 -0.27 -4.29 14.46
N SER A 223 -0.87 -5.10 15.32
CA SER A 223 -2.23 -4.89 15.84
C SER A 223 -2.28 -3.71 16.80
N ALA A 224 -1.29 -3.61 17.70
CA ALA A 224 -1.15 -2.47 18.62
C ALA A 224 -0.87 -1.18 17.85
N LYS A 225 -0.02 -1.21 16.80
CA LYS A 225 0.24 -0.05 15.94
C LYS A 225 -1.06 0.43 15.29
N PHE A 226 -1.83 -0.47 14.70
CA PHE A 226 -3.11 -0.13 14.07
C PHE A 226 -4.10 0.46 15.09
N SER A 227 -4.28 -0.20 16.25
CA SER A 227 -5.16 0.30 17.32
C SER A 227 -4.76 1.70 17.79
N LYS A 228 -3.46 1.93 18.07
CA LYS A 228 -2.96 3.26 18.47
C LYS A 228 -3.18 4.32 17.38
N THR A 229 -2.99 3.96 16.12
CA THR A 229 -3.25 4.86 14.99
C THR A 229 -4.72 5.26 14.93
N MET A 230 -5.64 4.29 15.05
CA MET A 230 -7.09 4.54 15.03
C MET A 230 -7.56 5.36 16.25
N LYS A 231 -6.92 5.21 17.40
CA LYS A 231 -7.17 5.99 18.62
C LYS A 231 -6.44 7.33 18.66
N LYS A 232 -5.69 7.69 17.61
CA LYS A 232 -4.88 8.91 17.54
C LYS A 232 -3.82 9.02 18.65
N GLU A 233 -3.33 7.88 19.15
CA GLU A 233 -2.28 7.75 20.16
C GLU A 233 -0.90 7.69 19.53
N TYR A 234 -0.59 8.62 18.65
CA TYR A 234 0.70 8.76 17.96
C TYR A 234 1.00 10.24 17.67
N GLU A 235 2.24 10.58 17.40
CA GLU A 235 2.66 11.87 16.86
C GLU A 235 2.79 11.80 15.34
N VAL A 236 3.59 10.84 14.86
CA VAL A 236 3.81 10.54 13.45
C VAL A 236 3.78 9.03 13.23
N THR A 237 3.25 8.56 12.11
CA THR A 237 3.27 7.15 11.73
C THR A 237 3.26 6.99 10.21
N GLY A 238 3.56 5.79 9.69
CA GLY A 238 3.30 5.41 8.32
C GLY A 238 1.95 4.73 8.19
N GLN A 239 1.08 5.19 7.28
CA GLN A 239 -0.22 4.59 7.04
C GLN A 239 -0.61 4.67 5.58
N GLY A 240 -1.25 3.60 5.08
CA GLY A 240 -1.85 3.55 3.76
C GLY A 240 -3.30 3.06 3.83
N TRP A 241 -4.10 3.49 2.87
CA TRP A 241 -5.50 3.08 2.73
C TRP A 241 -5.75 2.46 1.36
N THR A 242 -6.74 1.60 1.28
CA THR A 242 -7.27 1.12 0.00
C THR A 242 -8.10 2.22 -0.66
N GLY A 243 -8.07 2.28 -1.99
CA GLY A 243 -8.95 3.15 -2.76
C GLY A 243 -10.29 2.48 -3.07
N GLY A 244 -11.28 3.30 -3.40
CA GLY A 244 -12.55 2.87 -3.97
C GLY A 244 -12.70 3.37 -5.40
N PHE A 245 -13.42 2.62 -6.25
CA PHE A 245 -13.71 3.06 -7.63
C PHE A 245 -14.48 4.39 -7.62
N PHE A 246 -15.41 4.53 -6.69
CA PHE A 246 -16.01 5.80 -6.31
C PHE A 246 -15.44 6.19 -4.96
N PRO A 247 -14.51 7.15 -4.88
CA PRO A 247 -13.93 7.57 -3.63
C PRO A 247 -14.98 8.04 -2.63
N SER A 248 -14.78 7.73 -1.37
CA SER A 248 -15.59 8.23 -0.26
C SER A 248 -14.70 9.08 0.67
N PRO A 249 -14.57 10.39 0.42
CA PRO A 249 -13.68 11.26 1.19
C PRO A 249 -14.17 11.54 2.61
N GLU A 250 -15.47 11.38 2.87
CA GLU A 250 -16.11 11.77 4.10
C GLU A 250 -15.44 11.20 5.36
N GLY A 251 -15.28 9.87 5.41
CA GLY A 251 -14.69 9.21 6.58
C GLY A 251 -13.24 9.58 6.85
N LEU A 252 -12.50 10.02 5.82
CA LEU A 252 -11.08 10.34 5.91
C LEU A 252 -10.81 11.83 6.19
N MET A 253 -11.72 12.72 5.76
CA MET A 253 -11.42 14.15 5.63
C MET A 253 -12.46 15.09 6.28
N HIS A 254 -13.69 14.63 6.54
CA HIS A 254 -14.74 15.52 7.06
C HIS A 254 -14.51 15.87 8.52
N SER A 255 -14.68 17.15 8.87
CA SER A 255 -14.43 17.72 10.20
C SER A 255 -15.23 17.06 11.33
N LYS A 256 -16.41 16.50 11.04
CA LYS A 256 -17.23 15.81 12.06
C LYS A 256 -16.51 14.61 12.70
N TYR A 257 -15.50 14.05 12.02
CA TYR A 257 -14.69 12.94 12.53
C TYR A 257 -13.32 13.39 13.09
N ALA A 258 -13.03 14.69 13.11
CA ALA A 258 -11.72 15.19 13.50
C ALA A 258 -11.36 14.90 14.96
N ASP A 259 -12.36 14.90 15.85
CA ASP A 259 -12.18 14.63 17.28
C ASP A 259 -12.56 13.20 17.68
N GLU A 260 -13.16 12.42 16.75
CA GLU A 260 -13.55 11.04 17.02
C GLU A 260 -12.36 10.10 16.88
N VAL A 261 -12.39 8.98 17.63
CA VAL A 261 -11.42 7.87 17.53
C VAL A 261 -12.07 6.68 16.83
N GLU A 262 -11.23 5.73 16.38
CA GLU A 262 -11.67 4.53 15.64
C GLU A 262 -12.37 4.85 14.31
N VAL A 263 -12.03 6.01 13.73
CA VAL A 263 -12.47 6.50 12.42
C VAL A 263 -11.27 6.68 11.49
N THR A 264 -11.51 6.74 10.18
CA THR A 264 -10.42 6.86 9.20
C THR A 264 -9.81 8.25 9.15
N ASN A 265 -10.46 9.30 9.68
CA ASN A 265 -9.85 10.62 9.88
C ASN A 265 -8.84 10.62 11.03
N ILE A 266 -7.81 9.80 10.90
CA ILE A 266 -6.76 9.62 11.92
C ILE A 266 -5.90 10.86 12.11
N THR A 267 -5.86 11.76 11.15
CA THR A 267 -5.06 12.99 11.17
C THR A 267 -5.76 14.17 11.82
N SER A 268 -7.02 14.03 12.18
CA SER A 268 -7.89 15.10 12.64
C SER A 268 -8.04 16.25 11.64
N MET A 269 -8.14 15.90 10.34
CA MET A 269 -8.38 16.88 9.28
C MET A 269 -9.73 17.59 9.53
N ALA A 270 -9.72 18.93 9.51
CA ALA A 270 -10.91 19.73 9.79
C ALA A 270 -10.82 21.08 9.05
N TYR A 271 -11.50 21.16 7.91
CA TYR A 271 -11.58 22.35 7.08
C TYR A 271 -13.03 22.56 6.62
N PRO A 272 -13.72 23.65 7.06
CA PRO A 272 -15.12 23.90 6.71
C PRO A 272 -15.40 24.00 5.20
N GLU A 273 -14.42 24.44 4.41
CA GLU A 273 -14.50 24.47 2.96
C GLU A 273 -14.48 23.06 2.34
N LEU A 274 -13.69 22.16 2.93
CA LEU A 274 -13.62 20.76 2.52
C LEU A 274 -14.93 20.02 2.85
N ASP A 275 -15.52 20.30 4.01
CA ASP A 275 -16.80 19.70 4.41
C ASP A 275 -17.90 20.00 3.40
N LYS A 276 -18.05 21.26 2.98
CA LYS A 276 -19.02 21.68 1.96
C LYS A 276 -18.83 20.97 0.63
N LEU A 277 -17.58 20.79 0.21
CA LEU A 277 -17.25 20.07 -1.03
C LEU A 277 -17.57 18.58 -0.91
N ILE A 278 -17.30 17.97 0.25
CA ILE A 278 -17.62 16.57 0.53
C ILE A 278 -19.14 16.36 0.52
N GLU A 279 -19.90 17.25 1.16
CA GLU A 279 -21.37 17.20 1.18
C GLU A 279 -21.94 17.33 -0.25
N ALA A 280 -21.43 18.29 -1.04
CA ALA A 280 -21.82 18.46 -2.45
C ALA A 280 -21.45 17.23 -3.29
N TYR A 281 -20.26 16.65 -3.10
CA TYR A 281 -19.81 15.43 -3.76
C TYR A 281 -20.70 14.23 -3.42
N ASN A 282 -21.11 14.08 -2.15
CA ASN A 282 -21.97 12.99 -1.70
C ASN A 282 -23.40 13.12 -2.24
N ALA A 283 -23.89 14.34 -2.43
CA ALA A 283 -25.21 14.63 -2.98
C ALA A 283 -25.29 14.50 -4.52
N GLU A 284 -24.17 14.58 -5.22
CA GLU A 284 -24.12 14.52 -6.68
C GLU A 284 -24.09 13.07 -7.19
N TRP A 285 -25.04 12.68 -8.02
CA TRP A 285 -25.15 11.34 -8.61
C TRP A 285 -24.54 11.23 -10.01
N ASP A 286 -24.41 12.34 -10.73
CA ASP A 286 -23.77 12.35 -12.04
C ASP A 286 -22.25 12.25 -11.89
N ALA A 287 -21.67 11.13 -12.33
CA ALA A 287 -20.26 10.86 -12.23
C ALA A 287 -19.39 11.97 -12.87
N LYS A 288 -19.85 12.58 -13.99
CA LYS A 288 -19.11 13.67 -14.66
C LYS A 288 -19.08 14.95 -13.83
N LYS A 289 -20.16 15.23 -13.08
CA LYS A 289 -20.23 16.39 -12.18
C LYS A 289 -19.51 16.15 -10.86
N ARG A 290 -19.38 14.88 -10.43
CA ARG A 290 -18.60 14.52 -9.23
C ARG A 290 -17.10 14.73 -9.43
N VAL A 291 -16.56 14.50 -10.63
CA VAL A 291 -15.12 14.63 -10.90
C VAL A 291 -14.56 16.01 -10.51
N PRO A 292 -15.11 17.16 -10.96
CA PRO A 292 -14.56 18.46 -10.57
C PRO A 292 -14.67 18.76 -9.07
N LEU A 293 -15.68 18.23 -8.37
CA LEU A 293 -15.78 18.33 -6.91
C LEU A 293 -14.66 17.54 -6.24
N ALA A 294 -14.44 16.30 -6.69
CA ALA A 294 -13.35 15.48 -6.18
C ALA A 294 -11.97 16.09 -6.44
N HIS A 295 -11.73 16.72 -7.59
CA HIS A 295 -10.48 17.44 -7.86
C HIS A 295 -10.24 18.57 -6.87
N GLN A 296 -11.28 19.31 -6.46
CA GLN A 296 -11.16 20.35 -5.44
C GLN A 296 -10.87 19.76 -4.06
N ILE A 297 -11.59 18.68 -3.68
CA ILE A 297 -11.35 17.93 -2.44
C ILE A 297 -9.90 17.43 -2.40
N ASP A 298 -9.44 16.78 -3.46
CA ASP A 298 -8.09 16.23 -3.56
C ASP A 298 -7.02 17.33 -3.45
N SER A 299 -7.25 18.47 -4.12
CA SER A 299 -6.34 19.62 -4.05
C SER A 299 -6.21 20.17 -2.62
N ILE A 300 -7.30 20.37 -1.89
CA ILE A 300 -7.26 20.83 -0.51
C ILE A 300 -6.56 19.80 0.38
N ALA A 301 -6.92 18.51 0.24
CA ALA A 301 -6.32 17.44 1.02
C ALA A 301 -4.80 17.35 0.82
N VAL A 302 -4.33 17.39 -0.43
CA VAL A 302 -2.90 17.35 -0.75
C VAL A 302 -2.17 18.56 -0.18
N ASN A 303 -2.71 19.78 -0.38
CA ASN A 303 -2.08 21.01 0.09
C ASN A 303 -2.23 21.28 1.61
N SER A 304 -3.00 20.46 2.31
CA SER A 304 -3.07 20.49 3.78
C SER A 304 -1.92 19.77 4.46
N TYR A 305 -1.19 18.95 3.72
CA TYR A 305 -0.03 18.16 4.19
C TYR A 305 -0.31 17.31 5.45
N HIS A 306 -1.53 16.82 5.61
CA HIS A 306 -1.83 15.84 6.66
C HIS A 306 -1.13 14.51 6.43
N TYR A 307 -0.82 14.24 5.16
CA TYR A 307 0.05 13.17 4.70
C TYR A 307 1.24 13.79 3.94
N ALA A 308 2.45 13.42 4.29
CA ALA A 308 3.53 13.46 3.33
C ALA A 308 3.34 12.21 2.43
N LEU A 309 2.68 12.43 1.27
CA LEU A 309 2.32 11.35 0.38
C LEU A 309 3.57 10.60 -0.10
N GLY A 310 3.52 9.29 -0.03
CA GLY A 310 4.61 8.39 -0.34
C GLY A 310 4.42 7.72 -1.69
N TRP A 311 4.14 6.42 -1.67
CA TRP A 311 4.11 5.57 -2.85
C TRP A 311 2.93 4.60 -2.84
N THR A 312 2.65 4.03 -4.02
CA THR A 312 1.74 2.90 -4.18
C THR A 312 2.22 1.96 -5.28
N SER A 313 1.69 0.72 -5.30
CA SER A 313 1.91 -0.20 -6.41
C SER A 313 1.08 0.21 -7.63
N PRO A 314 1.67 0.32 -8.84
CA PRO A 314 0.93 0.64 -10.06
C PRO A 314 0.17 -0.58 -10.64
N TYR A 315 0.24 -1.74 -9.98
CA TYR A 315 -0.37 -3.00 -10.41
C TYR A 315 -1.44 -3.46 -9.41
N GLY A 316 -2.38 -4.29 -9.87
CA GLY A 316 -3.41 -4.90 -9.03
C GLY A 316 -2.88 -6.08 -8.23
N ALA A 317 -2.05 -6.93 -8.84
CA ALA A 317 -1.47 -8.09 -8.20
C ALA A 317 -0.04 -8.37 -8.64
N ARG A 318 0.74 -8.94 -7.72
CA ARG A 318 2.09 -9.47 -7.95
C ARG A 318 2.22 -10.72 -7.10
N MET A 319 2.50 -11.88 -7.74
CA MET A 319 2.50 -13.16 -7.07
C MET A 319 3.36 -14.21 -7.76
N LEU A 320 3.71 -15.23 -6.99
CA LEU A 320 4.21 -16.52 -7.47
C LEU A 320 3.06 -17.53 -7.43
N TYR A 321 3.03 -18.49 -8.37
CA TYR A 321 2.06 -19.56 -8.38
C TYR A 321 2.62 -20.81 -9.07
N TRP A 322 2.15 -21.97 -8.64
CA TRP A 322 2.49 -23.23 -9.28
C TRP A 322 1.79 -23.40 -10.63
N TYR A 323 2.45 -23.96 -11.63
CA TYR A 323 2.02 -24.04 -13.05
C TYR A 323 0.65 -24.69 -13.30
N LYS A 324 0.03 -25.28 -12.30
CA LYS A 324 -1.22 -26.03 -12.42
C LYS A 324 -2.49 -25.20 -12.68
N PHE A 325 -2.41 -23.88 -12.70
CA PHE A 325 -3.59 -23.02 -12.85
C PHE A 325 -3.84 -22.58 -14.27
N GLY A 326 -5.15 -22.58 -14.64
CA GLY A 326 -5.70 -21.76 -15.69
C GLY A 326 -6.26 -20.45 -15.14
N MET A 327 -6.27 -19.42 -15.96
CA MET A 327 -6.75 -18.08 -15.61
C MET A 327 -7.33 -17.38 -16.83
N PRO A 328 -8.20 -16.34 -16.67
CA PRO A 328 -8.60 -15.46 -17.76
C PRO A 328 -7.38 -14.80 -18.41
N GLU A 329 -7.49 -14.38 -19.67
CA GLU A 329 -6.42 -13.66 -20.38
C GLU A 329 -5.98 -12.38 -19.63
N SER A 330 -6.92 -11.73 -18.94
CA SER A 330 -6.63 -10.57 -18.07
C SER A 330 -5.91 -10.91 -16.77
N GLY A 331 -5.78 -12.18 -16.41
CA GLY A 331 -5.22 -12.66 -15.15
C GLY A 331 -6.08 -12.38 -13.92
N ILE A 332 -6.53 -11.13 -13.75
CA ILE A 332 -7.45 -10.68 -12.70
C ILE A 332 -8.49 -9.71 -13.28
N THR A 333 -9.53 -9.38 -12.51
CA THR A 333 -10.58 -8.46 -12.94
C THR A 333 -10.09 -7.01 -13.06
N TYR A 334 -10.88 -6.15 -13.70
CA TYR A 334 -10.58 -4.74 -13.96
C TYR A 334 -10.12 -3.96 -12.71
N VAL A 335 -10.70 -4.24 -11.54
CA VAL A 335 -10.33 -3.67 -10.23
C VAL A 335 -9.97 -4.76 -9.21
N GLY A 336 -9.55 -5.93 -9.68
CA GLY A 336 -9.17 -7.05 -8.83
C GLY A 336 -7.79 -6.87 -8.20
N ASP A 337 -7.55 -7.64 -7.14
CA ASP A 337 -6.26 -7.73 -6.49
C ASP A 337 -5.78 -9.21 -6.40
N TRP A 338 -4.79 -9.46 -5.57
CA TRP A 338 -4.22 -10.78 -5.33
C TRP A 338 -5.24 -11.84 -4.84
N ARG A 339 -6.44 -11.45 -4.42
CA ARG A 339 -7.54 -12.34 -4.00
C ARG A 339 -8.38 -12.80 -5.18
N THR A 340 -8.32 -12.12 -6.31
CA THR A 340 -9.07 -12.47 -7.52
C THR A 340 -8.83 -13.92 -8.00
N PRO A 341 -7.62 -14.52 -7.94
CA PRO A 341 -7.40 -15.92 -8.24
C PRO A 341 -8.37 -16.88 -7.54
N ILE A 342 -8.73 -16.59 -6.29
CA ILE A 342 -9.65 -17.41 -5.50
C ILE A 342 -11.01 -17.58 -6.19
N SER A 343 -11.48 -16.55 -6.87
CA SER A 343 -12.79 -16.54 -7.51
C SER A 343 -12.75 -16.81 -9.02
N HIS A 344 -11.66 -16.47 -9.71
CA HIS A 344 -11.62 -16.45 -11.18
C HIS A 344 -10.65 -17.48 -11.82
N TRP A 345 -9.74 -18.05 -11.06
CA TRP A 345 -8.84 -19.08 -11.56
C TRP A 345 -9.44 -20.47 -11.39
N TRP A 346 -8.83 -21.46 -12.02
CA TRP A 346 -9.21 -22.88 -11.92
C TRP A 346 -7.98 -23.78 -11.97
N VAL A 347 -8.11 -25.01 -11.50
CA VAL A 347 -7.09 -26.04 -11.73
C VAL A 347 -7.25 -26.54 -13.16
N ASP A 348 -6.26 -26.28 -14.00
CA ASP A 348 -6.18 -26.85 -15.34
C ASP A 348 -5.59 -28.27 -15.23
N LYS A 349 -6.42 -29.27 -15.52
CA LYS A 349 -6.02 -30.68 -15.39
C LYS A 349 -4.82 -31.06 -16.25
N SER A 350 -4.67 -30.45 -17.43
CA SER A 350 -3.53 -30.69 -18.32
C SER A 350 -2.25 -30.09 -17.74
N LYS A 351 -2.32 -28.84 -17.30
CA LYS A 351 -1.19 -28.16 -16.64
C LYS A 351 -0.79 -28.87 -15.33
N ASP A 352 -1.74 -29.32 -14.51
CA ASP A 352 -1.46 -30.05 -13.28
C ASP A 352 -0.76 -31.39 -13.55
N ASN A 353 -1.22 -32.14 -14.55
CA ASN A 353 -0.58 -33.38 -14.95
C ASN A 353 0.84 -33.13 -15.52
N ASN A 354 0.99 -32.11 -16.37
CA ASN A 354 2.29 -31.75 -16.92
C ASN A 354 3.28 -31.34 -15.84
N LEU A 355 2.80 -30.59 -14.79
CA LEU A 355 3.62 -30.22 -13.65
C LEU A 355 4.12 -31.45 -12.87
N LYS A 356 3.25 -32.44 -12.62
CA LYS A 356 3.63 -33.68 -11.94
C LYS A 356 4.71 -34.44 -12.74
N ILE A 357 4.48 -34.70 -14.04
CA ILE A 357 5.44 -35.36 -14.92
C ILE A 357 6.77 -34.60 -14.97
N ALA A 358 6.73 -33.28 -15.08
CA ALA A 358 7.92 -32.45 -15.16
C ALA A 358 8.76 -32.50 -13.87
N ARG A 359 8.11 -32.50 -12.70
CA ARG A 359 8.80 -32.66 -11.41
C ARG A 359 9.42 -34.03 -11.24
N ASP A 360 8.70 -35.11 -11.61
CA ASP A 360 9.19 -36.50 -11.52
C ASP A 360 10.40 -36.74 -12.42
N ASN A 361 10.40 -36.15 -13.61
CA ASN A 361 11.47 -36.30 -14.60
C ASN A 361 12.52 -35.16 -14.55
N ASN A 362 12.41 -34.23 -13.64
CA ASN A 362 13.24 -33.01 -13.54
C ASN A 362 13.37 -32.27 -14.89
N SER A 363 12.24 -32.16 -15.61
CA SER A 363 12.17 -31.50 -16.91
C SER A 363 11.52 -30.15 -16.83
N SER A 364 11.80 -29.27 -17.82
CA SER A 364 11.28 -27.90 -17.82
C SER A 364 9.88 -27.80 -18.44
N LEU A 365 9.08 -26.86 -17.96
CA LEU A 365 7.82 -26.43 -18.52
C LEU A 365 7.96 -25.06 -19.18
N LYS A 366 6.94 -24.65 -19.91
CA LYS A 366 6.86 -23.31 -20.48
C LYS A 366 6.83 -22.26 -19.38
N ILE A 367 7.69 -21.26 -19.49
CA ILE A 367 7.62 -20.04 -18.66
C ILE A 367 6.59 -19.12 -19.30
N GLU A 368 5.52 -18.83 -18.57
CA GLU A 368 4.47 -17.91 -18.99
C GLU A 368 4.93 -16.44 -18.87
N PRO A 369 4.28 -15.48 -19.57
CA PRO A 369 4.62 -14.08 -19.47
C PRO A 369 4.58 -13.57 -18.02
N THR A 370 5.64 -12.89 -17.58
CA THR A 370 5.75 -12.34 -16.23
C THR A 370 4.85 -11.12 -16.03
N ILE A 371 4.41 -10.48 -17.12
CA ILE A 371 3.59 -9.25 -17.09
C ILE A 371 2.31 -9.50 -17.86
N ILE A 372 1.18 -9.19 -17.23
CA ILE A 372 -0.12 -9.07 -17.88
C ILE A 372 -0.57 -7.62 -17.75
N ASP A 373 -0.83 -6.97 -18.90
CA ASP A 373 -1.31 -5.59 -19.00
C ASP A 373 -2.58 -5.48 -19.87
N HIS A 374 -3.37 -6.55 -19.89
CA HIS A 374 -4.58 -6.72 -20.70
C HIS A 374 -5.49 -5.48 -20.66
N TRP A 375 -5.77 -4.97 -19.46
CA TRP A 375 -6.66 -3.84 -19.26
C TRP A 375 -6.12 -2.52 -19.85
N ASN A 376 -4.79 -2.34 -19.92
CA ASN A 376 -4.18 -1.16 -20.53
C ASN A 376 -4.23 -1.16 -22.06
N ARG A 377 -4.45 -2.32 -22.69
CA ARG A 377 -4.57 -2.49 -24.14
C ARG A 377 -5.98 -2.22 -24.68
N ILE A 378 -6.96 -2.13 -23.78
CA ILE A 378 -8.38 -1.93 -24.10
C ILE A 378 -8.78 -0.44 -24.08
N LYS A 379 -7.83 0.48 -23.96
CA LYS A 379 -8.08 1.94 -23.97
C LYS A 379 -8.40 2.44 -25.37
#